data_27496f30288889b138910beba5352920
#
_entry.id   27496f30288889b138910beba5352920
#
_cell.length_a   1.000
_cell.length_b   1.000
_cell.length_c   1.000
_cell.angle_alpha   90.00
_cell.angle_beta   90.00
_cell.angle_gamma   90.00
#
_symmetry.space_group_name_H-M   'P 1'
#
loop_
_entity.id
_entity.type
_entity.pdbx_description
1 polymer ?
#
loop_
_entity_poly.entity_id
_entity_poly.type
_entity_poly.pdbx_seq_one_letter_code
_entity_poly.pdbx_strand_id
1 'polypeptide(L)'
;MLEPLCVSVDVADLRPTLRNEYWRATVKLPDLGRAAIDTSLVWRSSRGGELSGLDLVCVETKSGASPSVVDKKLWARGHRPLRVSKFGTGLAVMHPELPSNKWRPAMKKFELARKES
;
A
#
# COMPACT_ATOMS: atom_id res chain seq x y z
N MET A 1 -12.94 -9.07 -17.71
CA MET A 1 -11.54 -9.21 -17.25
C MET A 1 -10.61 -8.70 -18.32
N LEU A 2 -9.73 -7.79 -17.98
CA LEU A 2 -8.73 -7.30 -18.92
C LEU A 2 -7.64 -8.35 -19.09
N GLU A 3 -7.37 -8.73 -20.31
CA GLU A 3 -6.25 -9.61 -20.60
C GLU A 3 -4.93 -8.87 -20.35
N PRO A 4 -3.92 -9.53 -19.74
CA PRO A 4 -2.62 -8.90 -19.59
C PRO A 4 -1.98 -8.65 -20.95
N LEU A 5 -1.48 -7.43 -21.14
CA LEU A 5 -0.68 -7.08 -22.30
C LEU A 5 0.73 -7.62 -22.12
N CYS A 6 1.13 -8.52 -23.01
CA CYS A 6 2.52 -8.97 -23.07
C CYS A 6 3.27 -8.06 -24.02
N VAL A 7 4.17 -7.27 -23.47
CA VAL A 7 5.04 -6.40 -24.24
C VAL A 7 6.46 -6.96 -24.16
N SER A 8 7.11 -7.05 -25.31
CA SER A 8 8.52 -7.46 -25.35
C SER A 8 9.39 -6.28 -24.92
N VAL A 9 9.95 -6.37 -23.70
CA VAL A 9 10.83 -5.35 -23.15
C VAL A 9 12.15 -6.03 -22.76
N ASP A 10 13.25 -5.40 -23.15
CA ASP A 10 14.57 -5.87 -22.69
C ASP A 10 14.71 -5.53 -21.20
N VAL A 11 15.05 -6.52 -20.38
CA VAL A 11 15.27 -6.34 -18.95
C VAL A 11 16.33 -5.26 -18.68
N ALA A 12 17.32 -5.13 -19.56
CA ALA A 12 18.35 -4.09 -19.45
C ALA A 12 17.79 -2.66 -19.54
N ASP A 13 16.61 -2.48 -20.12
CA ASP A 13 15.96 -1.17 -20.23
C ASP A 13 15.13 -0.80 -19.02
N LEU A 14 14.93 -1.73 -18.11
CA LEU A 14 14.18 -1.46 -16.88
C LEU A 14 15.04 -0.68 -15.89
N ARG A 15 14.43 0.29 -15.24
CA ARG A 15 15.07 1.10 -14.20
C ARG A 15 14.19 1.14 -12.97
N PRO A 16 14.77 1.07 -11.77
CA PRO A 16 13.99 1.28 -10.55
C PRO A 16 13.42 2.70 -10.51
N THR A 17 12.15 2.83 -10.15
CA THR A 17 11.47 4.13 -10.04
C THR A 17 11.23 4.52 -8.59
N LEU A 18 10.83 3.54 -7.80
CA LEU A 18 10.46 3.73 -6.40
C LEU A 18 10.88 2.51 -5.61
N ARG A 19 11.47 2.75 -4.46
CA ARG A 19 11.75 1.72 -3.47
C ARG A 19 10.83 1.92 -2.28
N ASN A 20 10.14 0.87 -1.86
CA ASN A 20 9.41 0.90 -0.59
C ASN A 20 9.98 -0.15 0.35
N GLU A 21 10.08 0.22 1.63
CA GLU A 21 10.55 -0.65 2.70
C GLU A 21 9.58 -0.58 3.86
N TYR A 22 9.36 -1.70 4.53
CA TYR A 22 8.48 -1.77 5.69
C TYR A 22 8.78 -3.02 6.48
N TRP A 23 8.35 -3.00 7.73
CA TRP A 23 8.35 -4.19 8.59
C TRP A 23 7.00 -4.87 8.50
N ARG A 24 6.99 -6.17 8.33
CA ARG A 24 5.75 -6.95 8.22
C ARG A 24 5.67 -8.03 9.27
N ALA A 25 4.53 -8.06 9.98
CA ALA A 25 4.10 -9.19 10.78
C ALA A 25 2.95 -9.88 10.05
N THR A 26 3.05 -11.20 9.89
CA THR A 26 1.99 -11.99 9.25
C THR A 26 1.32 -12.86 10.29
N VAL A 27 -0.01 -12.80 10.34
CA VAL A 27 -0.83 -13.58 11.25
C VAL A 27 -1.69 -14.53 10.44
N LYS A 28 -1.61 -15.82 10.75
CA LYS A 28 -2.51 -16.83 10.17
C LYS A 28 -3.82 -16.81 10.93
N LEU A 29 -4.92 -16.82 10.19
CA LEU A 29 -6.26 -16.81 10.76
C LEU A 29 -6.84 -18.22 10.74
N PRO A 30 -7.81 -18.54 11.64
CA PRO A 30 -8.36 -19.89 11.76
C PRO A 30 -9.03 -20.41 10.50
N ASP A 31 -9.53 -19.55 9.63
CA ASP A 31 -10.33 -19.87 8.44
C ASP A 31 -9.51 -19.83 7.14
N LEU A 32 -8.25 -20.24 7.19
CA LEU A 32 -7.32 -20.23 6.05
C LEU A 32 -6.96 -18.83 5.55
N GLY A 33 -7.46 -17.78 6.21
CA GLY A 33 -7.10 -16.42 5.91
C GLY A 33 -5.77 -16.03 6.55
N ARG A 34 -5.31 -14.83 6.21
CA ARG A 34 -4.13 -14.24 6.83
C ARG A 34 -4.26 -12.74 6.88
N ALA A 35 -3.59 -12.13 7.83
CA ALA A 35 -3.46 -10.69 7.93
C ALA A 35 -1.98 -10.31 7.91
N ALA A 36 -1.62 -9.33 7.11
CA ALA A 36 -0.30 -8.72 7.12
C ALA A 36 -0.41 -7.35 7.77
N ILE A 37 0.46 -7.08 8.72
CA ILE A 37 0.52 -5.80 9.43
C ILE A 37 1.87 -5.16 9.09
N ASP A 38 1.82 -4.08 8.36
CA ASP A 38 3.02 -3.39 7.88
C ASP A 38 3.20 -2.08 8.61
N THR A 39 4.38 -1.87 9.13
CA THR A 39 4.75 -0.68 9.90
C THR A 39 6.05 -0.08 9.35
N SER A 40 6.36 1.14 9.78
CA SER A 40 7.61 1.84 9.42
C SER A 40 7.83 1.93 7.91
N LEU A 41 6.78 2.30 7.18
CA LEU A 41 6.84 2.43 5.74
C LEU A 41 7.75 3.59 5.34
N VAL A 42 8.64 3.33 4.39
CA VAL A 42 9.55 4.31 3.80
C VAL A 42 9.46 4.21 2.28
N TRP A 43 9.32 5.34 1.62
CA TRP A 43 9.40 5.44 0.18
C TRP A 43 10.65 6.23 -0.23
N ARG A 44 11.40 5.70 -1.19
CA ARG A 44 12.55 6.38 -1.81
C ARG A 44 12.37 6.45 -3.31
N SER A 45 12.44 7.66 -3.84
CA SER A 45 12.34 7.88 -5.27
C SER A 45 13.72 7.75 -5.93
N SER A 46 13.76 7.20 -7.13
CA SER A 46 14.98 7.17 -7.96
C SER A 46 15.41 8.57 -8.39
N ARG A 47 14.50 9.55 -8.38
CA ARG A 47 14.79 10.96 -8.69
C ARG A 47 15.32 11.74 -7.49
N GLY A 48 15.57 11.05 -6.38
CA GLY A 48 15.90 11.66 -5.11
C GLY A 48 14.66 11.92 -4.28
N GLY A 49 14.84 12.05 -3.00
CA GLY A 49 13.75 12.24 -2.06
C GLY A 49 13.35 10.94 -1.35
N GLU A 50 12.98 11.13 -0.11
CA GLU A 50 12.56 10.05 0.78
C GLU A 50 11.38 10.53 1.60
N LEU A 51 10.41 9.66 1.80
CA LEU A 51 9.30 9.88 2.71
C LEU A 51 9.31 8.78 3.74
N SER A 52 9.52 9.14 4.99
CA SER A 52 9.60 8.23 6.14
C SER A 52 8.89 8.83 7.33
N GLY A 53 8.93 8.14 8.48
CA GLY A 53 8.34 8.64 9.71
C GLY A 53 6.82 8.72 9.68
N LEU A 54 6.18 7.92 8.83
CA LEU A 54 4.73 7.88 8.76
C LEU A 54 4.18 7.08 9.94
N ASP A 55 3.33 7.73 10.74
CA ASP A 55 2.64 7.07 11.85
C ASP A 55 1.39 6.36 11.34
N LEU A 56 1.63 5.38 10.47
CA LEU A 56 0.58 4.60 9.84
C LEU A 56 0.90 3.12 9.91
N VAL A 57 -0.14 2.35 10.13
CA VAL A 57 -0.11 0.90 10.06
C VAL A 57 -0.98 0.46 8.89
N CYS A 58 -0.41 -0.29 7.96
CA CYS A 58 -1.17 -0.87 6.86
C CYS A 58 -1.55 -2.31 7.22
N VAL A 59 -2.85 -2.58 7.29
CA VAL A 59 -3.34 -3.93 7.53
C VAL A 59 -3.96 -4.45 6.24
N GLU A 60 -3.41 -5.55 5.74
CA GLU A 60 -3.92 -6.22 4.56
C GLU A 60 -4.43 -7.59 4.96
N THR A 61 -5.71 -7.85 4.72
CA THR A 61 -6.32 -9.13 5.04
C THR A 61 -6.59 -9.90 3.76
N LYS A 62 -6.31 -11.20 3.81
CA LYS A 62 -6.68 -12.13 2.75
C LYS A 62 -7.57 -13.19 3.36
N SER A 63 -8.80 -13.25 2.89
CA SER A 63 -9.78 -14.22 3.34
C SER A 63 -10.42 -14.88 2.12
N GLY A 64 -11.22 -15.94 2.36
CA GLY A 64 -12.00 -16.56 1.32
C GLY A 64 -13.18 -15.70 0.88
N ALA A 65 -14.32 -16.33 0.61
CA ALA A 65 -15.52 -15.64 0.12
C ALA A 65 -16.16 -14.69 1.14
N SER A 66 -15.84 -14.84 2.42
CA SER A 66 -16.42 -14.05 3.51
C SER A 66 -15.37 -13.18 4.19
N PRO A 67 -15.76 -12.04 4.76
CA PRO A 67 -14.85 -11.25 5.57
C PRO A 67 -14.28 -12.03 6.75
N SER A 68 -13.02 -11.82 7.06
CA SER A 68 -12.36 -12.47 8.19
C SER A 68 -12.78 -11.85 9.53
N VAL A 69 -12.42 -12.52 10.62
CA VAL A 69 -12.63 -11.97 11.99
C VAL A 69 -11.90 -10.64 12.13
N VAL A 70 -10.71 -10.50 11.54
CA VAL A 70 -9.95 -9.24 11.59
C VAL A 70 -10.69 -8.14 10.85
N ASP A 71 -11.24 -8.42 9.67
CA ASP A 71 -12.03 -7.45 8.92
C ASP A 71 -13.19 -6.92 9.76
N LYS A 72 -13.95 -7.82 10.36
CA LYS A 72 -15.11 -7.45 11.19
C LYS A 72 -14.71 -6.59 12.38
N LYS A 73 -13.61 -6.92 13.04
CA LYS A 73 -13.09 -6.14 14.17
C LYS A 73 -12.64 -4.74 13.76
N LEU A 74 -11.97 -4.63 12.62
CA LEU A 74 -11.55 -3.34 12.09
C LEU A 74 -12.77 -2.47 11.75
N TRP A 75 -13.77 -3.05 11.09
CA TRP A 75 -14.99 -2.32 10.72
C TRP A 75 -15.78 -1.87 11.95
N ALA A 76 -15.86 -2.72 12.98
CA ALA A 76 -16.54 -2.38 14.23
C ALA A 76 -15.88 -1.19 14.96
N ARG A 77 -14.59 -0.96 14.72
CA ARG A 77 -13.84 0.17 15.27
C ARG A 77 -13.80 1.39 14.33
N GLY A 78 -14.57 1.36 13.26
CA GLY A 78 -14.66 2.47 12.32
C GLY A 78 -13.59 2.48 11.23
N HIS A 79 -12.76 1.44 11.14
CA HIS A 79 -11.78 1.34 10.07
C HIS A 79 -12.40 0.71 8.83
N ARG A 80 -12.49 1.48 7.76
CA ARG A 80 -13.05 1.03 6.49
C ARG A 80 -11.94 0.64 5.53
N PRO A 81 -12.17 -0.36 4.65
CA PRO A 81 -11.18 -0.73 3.65
C PRO A 81 -10.94 0.40 2.66
N LEU A 82 -9.66 0.57 2.31
CA LEU A 82 -9.23 1.52 1.30
C LEU A 82 -8.52 0.80 0.18
N ARG A 83 -8.65 1.31 -1.04
CA ARG A 83 -7.84 0.84 -2.14
C ARG A 83 -6.45 1.43 -2.00
N VAL A 84 -5.47 0.57 -1.72
CA VAL A 84 -4.08 0.95 -1.51
C VAL A 84 -3.17 0.01 -2.29
N SER A 85 -2.23 0.59 -3.00
CA SER A 85 -1.02 -0.10 -3.45
C SER A 85 0.15 0.69 -2.90
N LYS A 86 1.05 0.04 -2.18
CA LYS A 86 2.22 0.75 -1.65
C LYS A 86 3.02 1.41 -2.77
N PHE A 87 3.21 0.70 -3.87
CA PHE A 87 3.90 1.24 -5.04
C PHE A 87 3.11 2.37 -5.70
N GLY A 88 1.84 2.13 -6.06
CA GLY A 88 1.00 3.12 -6.74
C GLY A 88 0.76 4.36 -5.90
N THR A 89 0.43 4.18 -4.63
CA THR A 89 0.21 5.31 -3.72
C THR A 89 1.51 6.08 -3.48
N GLY A 90 2.63 5.38 -3.29
CA GLY A 90 3.93 5.99 -3.10
C GLY A 90 4.36 6.82 -4.31
N LEU A 91 4.17 6.30 -5.52
CA LEU A 91 4.43 7.06 -6.73
C LEU A 91 3.57 8.33 -6.80
N ALA A 92 2.28 8.20 -6.48
CA ALA A 92 1.36 9.33 -6.53
C ALA A 92 1.73 10.42 -5.52
N VAL A 93 2.14 10.04 -4.32
CA VAL A 93 2.56 10.99 -3.29
C VAL A 93 3.88 11.67 -3.64
N MET A 94 4.86 10.90 -4.11
CA MET A 94 6.21 11.43 -4.40
C MET A 94 6.33 12.08 -5.78
N HIS A 95 5.41 11.79 -6.68
CA HIS A 95 5.37 12.33 -8.05
C HIS A 95 3.98 12.85 -8.37
N PRO A 96 3.61 14.06 -7.86
CA PRO A 96 2.26 14.62 -8.02
C PRO A 96 1.84 14.85 -9.47
N GLU A 97 2.78 14.89 -10.41
CA GLU A 97 2.51 15.06 -11.84
C GLU A 97 1.88 13.82 -12.48
N LEU A 98 1.95 12.66 -11.82
CA LEU A 98 1.38 11.42 -12.34
C LEU A 98 -0.12 11.33 -12.08
N PRO A 99 -0.89 10.63 -12.94
CA PRO A 99 -2.30 10.37 -12.66
C PRO A 99 -2.48 9.61 -11.35
N SER A 100 -3.34 10.12 -10.47
CA SER A 100 -3.43 9.61 -9.09
C SER A 100 -4.85 9.40 -8.57
N ASN A 101 -5.88 9.59 -9.39
CA ASN A 101 -7.27 9.55 -8.94
C ASN A 101 -7.61 8.27 -8.17
N LYS A 102 -7.11 7.14 -8.63
CA LYS A 102 -7.34 5.83 -8.02
C LYS A 102 -6.84 5.76 -6.58
N TRP A 103 -5.80 6.51 -6.24
CA TRP A 103 -5.12 6.43 -4.94
C TRP A 103 -5.42 7.60 -4.01
N ARG A 104 -6.30 8.52 -4.41
CA ARG A 104 -6.58 9.73 -3.63
C ARG A 104 -7.00 9.48 -2.17
N PRO A 105 -7.92 8.56 -1.88
CA PRO A 105 -8.28 8.31 -0.48
C PRO A 105 -7.11 7.84 0.35
N ALA A 106 -6.27 6.95 -0.20
CA ALA A 106 -5.07 6.49 0.48
C ALA A 106 -4.06 7.62 0.65
N MET A 107 -3.85 8.45 -0.37
CA MET A 107 -2.95 9.60 -0.32
C MET A 107 -3.32 10.56 0.82
N LYS A 108 -4.60 10.83 1.00
CA LYS A 108 -5.08 11.68 2.10
C LYS A 108 -4.70 11.13 3.46
N LYS A 109 -4.79 9.82 3.66
CA LYS A 109 -4.39 9.17 4.90
C LYS A 109 -2.89 9.38 5.17
N PHE A 110 -2.05 9.20 4.15
CA PHE A 110 -0.62 9.39 4.29
C PHE A 110 -0.25 10.84 4.54
N GLU A 111 -0.92 11.77 3.89
CA GLU A 111 -0.70 13.22 4.11
C GLU A 111 -1.05 13.63 5.53
N LEU A 112 -2.17 13.15 6.07
CA LEU A 112 -2.56 13.42 7.44
C LEU A 112 -1.55 12.85 8.44
N ALA A 113 -1.10 11.63 8.25
CA ALA A 113 -0.10 11.00 9.10
C ALA A 113 1.22 11.78 9.10
N ARG A 114 1.63 12.28 7.95
CA ARG A 114 2.84 13.10 7.82
C ARG A 114 2.74 14.43 8.55
N LYS A 115 1.55 15.04 8.56
CA LYS A 115 1.32 16.31 9.27
C LYS A 115 1.32 16.14 10.78
N GLU A 116 0.93 14.98 11.27
CA GLU A 116 0.87 14.67 12.71
C GLU A 116 2.22 14.25 13.28
N SER A 117 3.15 13.84 12.43
CA SER A 117 4.48 13.36 12.85
C SER A 117 5.52 14.52 12.99
#